data_4cb26ea289ceb9dd0e5750cb5e3875a9
#
_entry.id   4cb26ea289ceb9dd0e5750cb5e3875a9
#
_cell.length_a   1.000
_cell.length_b   1.000
_cell.length_c   1.000
_cell.angle_alpha   90.00
_cell.angle_beta   90.00
_cell.angle_gamma   90.00
#
_symmetry.space_group_name_H-M   'P 1'
#
loop_
_entity.id
_entity.type
_entity.pdbx_description
1 polymer ?
#
loop_
_entity_poly.entity_id
_entity_poly.type
_entity_poly.pdbx_seq_one_letter_code
_entity_poly.pdbx_strand_id
1 'polypeptide(L)'
;MQKQIRQAPHLTVAVVQGNFGMSRWRPDADENRRRTILREHLRLSELAARRGAKVIVWSETALPWALRVDGRWQWGYAALQDFVRQWQVVLLVGAGEWRRGRSYNACFVFAPTQGGAEFVGVYRKARLVPFGEYTPWREQLPWLARWLPQRPDETSPGDLLTAVPISFPRRFAAAIAICFESLFPFHVRQLLYSPDRQTPSLLVIITNDDWFGDTLAPYHHARVALLRAVESRRSVARCAGTGISLLTLPTGRVLEWAGWQKRTALVASLPLRTKPSPYHRVGDLPFVVIALLLVGWGWAHGKGQERRGIK
;
A
#
# COMPACT_ATOMS: atom_id res chain seq x y z
N MET A 1 22.00 -11.12 8.43
CA MET A 1 20.61 -10.66 8.42
C MET A 1 19.84 -10.98 9.71
N GLN A 2 19.78 -12.22 10.17
CA GLN A 2 19.04 -12.59 11.40
C GLN A 2 19.51 -11.82 12.64
N LYS A 3 20.83 -11.69 12.89
CA LYS A 3 21.37 -10.89 14.00
C LYS A 3 20.89 -9.43 13.96
N GLN A 4 20.88 -8.83 12.78
CA GLN A 4 20.42 -7.44 12.56
C GLN A 4 18.91 -7.28 12.78
N ILE A 5 18.10 -8.30 12.45
CA ILE A 5 16.66 -8.33 12.70
C ILE A 5 16.39 -8.35 14.21
N ARG A 6 17.11 -9.19 14.97
CA ARG A 6 16.96 -9.30 16.43
C ARG A 6 17.37 -8.02 17.18
N GLN A 7 18.34 -7.28 16.64
CA GLN A 7 18.85 -6.04 17.24
C GLN A 7 18.08 -4.78 16.82
N ALA A 8 17.25 -4.87 15.79
CA ALA A 8 16.45 -3.73 15.36
C ALA A 8 15.35 -3.41 16.41
N PRO A 9 14.98 -2.16 16.59
CA PRO A 9 13.81 -1.82 17.37
C PRO A 9 12.57 -2.46 16.75
N HIS A 10 11.72 -3.03 17.59
CA HIS A 10 10.49 -3.69 17.17
C HIS A 10 9.28 -2.80 17.43
N LEU A 11 8.26 -2.96 16.61
CA LEU A 11 6.98 -2.28 16.71
C LEU A 11 5.85 -3.30 16.49
N THR A 12 4.88 -3.35 17.40
CA THR A 12 3.71 -4.20 17.26
C THR A 12 2.75 -3.55 16.29
N VAL A 13 2.55 -4.19 15.13
CA VAL A 13 1.74 -3.72 14.01
C VAL A 13 0.56 -4.67 13.82
N ALA A 14 -0.59 -4.12 13.53
CA ALA A 14 -1.77 -4.88 13.13
C ALA A 14 -2.24 -4.48 11.73
N VAL A 15 -2.87 -5.44 11.04
CA VAL A 15 -3.67 -5.21 9.84
C VAL A 15 -5.09 -5.70 10.08
N VAL A 16 -6.07 -4.90 9.67
CA VAL A 16 -7.50 -5.18 9.89
C VAL A 16 -8.17 -5.46 8.55
N GLN A 17 -8.51 -6.73 8.34
CA GLN A 17 -9.29 -7.20 7.20
C GLN A 17 -10.77 -7.19 7.54
N GLY A 18 -11.49 -6.16 7.07
CA GLY A 18 -12.91 -5.94 7.40
C GLY A 18 -13.86 -6.89 6.68
N ASN A 19 -13.42 -7.45 5.56
CA ASN A 19 -14.21 -8.34 4.69
C ASN A 19 -15.55 -7.75 4.25
N PHE A 20 -15.50 -6.56 3.70
CA PHE A 20 -16.64 -5.92 3.04
C PHE A 20 -16.38 -5.88 1.53
N GLY A 21 -17.18 -6.62 0.75
CA GLY A 21 -17.01 -6.75 -0.70
C GLY A 21 -17.40 -5.50 -1.50
N MET A 22 -17.27 -5.60 -2.84
CA MET A 22 -17.50 -4.52 -3.84
C MET A 22 -18.85 -3.82 -3.72
N SER A 23 -19.86 -4.48 -3.19
CA SER A 23 -21.18 -3.86 -2.94
C SER A 23 -21.13 -2.62 -2.04
N ARG A 24 -19.99 -2.35 -1.37
CA ARG A 24 -19.73 -1.13 -0.60
C ARG A 24 -19.57 0.14 -1.44
N TRP A 25 -19.20 -0.02 -2.73
CA TRP A 25 -18.95 1.08 -3.66
C TRP A 25 -20.22 1.69 -4.28
N ARG A 26 -21.40 1.26 -3.86
CA ARG A 26 -22.62 1.90 -4.32
C ARG A 26 -22.72 3.30 -3.72
N PRO A 27 -22.90 4.35 -4.55
CA PRO A 27 -23.03 5.75 -4.09
C PRO A 27 -24.19 5.95 -3.12
N ASP A 28 -25.20 5.10 -3.23
CA ASP A 28 -26.41 5.03 -2.41
C ASP A 28 -26.25 4.18 -1.13
N ALA A 29 -25.01 3.84 -0.75
CA ALA A 29 -24.80 3.07 0.46
C ALA A 29 -25.46 3.77 1.65
N ASP A 30 -26.53 3.15 2.14
CA ASP A 30 -27.33 3.54 3.28
C ASP A 30 -26.43 3.91 4.47
N GLU A 31 -26.81 4.94 5.21
CA GLU A 31 -26.08 5.38 6.41
C GLU A 31 -25.85 4.23 7.40
N ASN A 32 -26.79 3.33 7.55
CA ASN A 32 -26.69 2.14 8.40
C ASN A 32 -25.52 1.25 7.96
N ARG A 33 -25.30 1.10 6.66
CA ARG A 33 -24.18 0.34 6.11
C ARG A 33 -22.85 1.02 6.39
N ARG A 34 -22.77 2.35 6.22
CA ARG A 34 -21.56 3.13 6.57
C ARG A 34 -21.24 2.96 8.06
N ARG A 35 -22.24 3.07 8.93
CA ARG A 35 -22.11 2.86 10.39
C ARG A 35 -21.62 1.45 10.71
N THR A 36 -22.13 0.43 10.03
CA THR A 36 -21.73 -0.97 10.22
C THR A 36 -20.28 -1.19 9.82
N ILE A 37 -19.85 -0.67 8.66
CA ILE A 37 -18.45 -0.76 8.18
C ILE A 37 -17.49 -0.11 9.20
N LEU A 38 -17.78 1.12 9.61
CA LEU A 38 -16.93 1.84 10.56
C LEU A 38 -16.86 1.12 11.91
N ARG A 39 -18.01 0.73 12.46
CA ARG A 39 -18.10 0.02 13.75
C ARG A 39 -17.29 -1.27 13.73
N GLU A 40 -17.38 -2.05 12.67
CA GLU A 40 -16.68 -3.32 12.58
C GLU A 40 -15.15 -3.14 12.46
N HIS A 41 -14.69 -2.16 11.67
CA HIS A 41 -13.28 -1.82 11.61
C HIS A 41 -12.75 -1.34 12.96
N LEU A 42 -13.49 -0.50 13.68
CA LEU A 42 -13.11 -0.05 15.03
C LEU A 42 -13.10 -1.22 16.03
N ARG A 43 -14.10 -2.11 15.98
CA ARG A 43 -14.15 -3.32 16.85
C ARG A 43 -12.94 -4.24 16.64
N LEU A 44 -12.58 -4.52 15.39
CA LEU A 44 -11.40 -5.33 15.07
C LEU A 44 -10.10 -4.61 15.47
N SER A 45 -10.06 -3.29 15.32
CA SER A 45 -8.94 -2.46 15.75
C SER A 45 -8.78 -2.46 17.27
N GLU A 46 -9.87 -2.43 18.01
CA GLU A 46 -9.86 -2.59 19.45
C GLU A 46 -9.25 -3.93 19.87
N LEU A 47 -9.67 -5.03 19.24
CA LEU A 47 -9.08 -6.35 19.50
C LEU A 47 -7.57 -6.37 19.23
N ALA A 48 -7.12 -5.68 18.18
CA ALA A 48 -5.70 -5.55 17.87
C ALA A 48 -4.97 -4.70 18.91
N ALA A 49 -5.55 -3.57 19.34
CA ALA A 49 -4.99 -2.70 20.38
C ALA A 49 -4.86 -3.42 21.73
N ARG A 50 -5.86 -4.21 22.13
CA ARG A 50 -5.82 -5.07 23.33
C ARG A 50 -4.70 -6.13 23.24
N ARG A 51 -4.30 -6.57 22.04
CA ARG A 51 -3.14 -7.44 21.79
C ARG A 51 -1.82 -6.67 21.71
N GLY A 52 -1.81 -5.39 22.06
CA GLY A 52 -0.61 -4.54 22.14
C GLY A 52 -0.22 -3.86 20.82
N ALA A 53 -1.06 -3.88 19.79
CA ALA A 53 -0.78 -3.15 18.56
C ALA A 53 -0.63 -1.64 18.84
N LYS A 54 0.44 -1.05 18.29
CA LYS A 54 0.70 0.40 18.34
C LYS A 54 0.53 1.07 16.97
N VAL A 55 0.52 0.29 15.91
CA VAL A 55 0.17 0.73 14.55
C VAL A 55 -0.89 -0.22 14.02
N ILE A 56 -1.99 0.33 13.54
CA ILE A 56 -3.12 -0.42 12.97
C ILE A 56 -3.35 0.08 11.56
N VAL A 57 -3.43 -0.85 10.61
CA VAL A 57 -3.58 -0.56 9.18
C VAL A 57 -4.91 -1.12 8.70
N TRP A 58 -5.73 -0.26 8.08
CA TRP A 58 -6.93 -0.66 7.35
C TRP A 58 -6.64 -0.76 5.85
N SER A 59 -7.43 -1.54 5.15
CA SER A 59 -7.26 -1.79 3.72
C SER A 59 -7.52 -0.54 2.86
N GLU A 60 -7.15 -0.63 1.60
CA GLU A 60 -7.55 0.32 0.56
C GLU A 60 -9.08 0.48 0.59
N THR A 61 -9.54 1.75 0.56
CA THR A 61 -10.96 2.08 0.59
C THR A 61 -11.76 1.33 1.68
N ALA A 62 -11.12 1.11 2.85
CA ALA A 62 -11.80 0.55 4.01
C ALA A 62 -13.04 1.35 4.37
N LEU A 63 -12.98 2.68 4.21
CA LEU A 63 -14.13 3.57 4.23
C LEU A 63 -14.51 3.89 2.77
N PRO A 64 -15.63 3.37 2.26
CA PRO A 64 -16.06 3.56 0.87
C PRO A 64 -16.71 4.93 0.62
N TRP A 65 -16.23 5.97 1.27
CA TRP A 65 -16.60 7.37 1.08
C TRP A 65 -15.39 8.26 1.20
N ALA A 66 -15.52 9.50 0.73
CA ALA A 66 -14.47 10.50 0.94
C ALA A 66 -14.40 10.87 2.42
N LEU A 67 -13.25 10.64 3.05
CA LEU A 67 -13.01 11.03 4.44
C LEU A 67 -12.68 12.52 4.55
N ARG A 68 -12.18 13.14 3.47
CA ARG A 68 -11.82 14.55 3.39
C ARG A 68 -12.26 15.16 2.07
N VAL A 69 -12.95 16.31 2.15
CA VAL A 69 -13.44 17.07 0.99
C VAL A 69 -12.96 18.52 1.12
N ASP A 70 -12.16 18.98 0.19
CA ASP A 70 -11.58 20.35 0.15
C ASP A 70 -11.03 20.81 1.51
N GLY A 71 -10.29 19.92 2.17
CA GLY A 71 -9.70 20.17 3.48
C GLY A 71 -10.63 19.95 4.68
N ARG A 72 -11.93 19.73 4.46
CA ARG A 72 -12.91 19.51 5.52
C ARG A 72 -13.09 18.02 5.78
N TRP A 73 -13.02 17.63 7.06
CA TRP A 73 -13.26 16.27 7.49
C TRP A 73 -14.74 15.92 7.38
N GLN A 74 -15.00 14.69 6.96
CA GLN A 74 -16.32 14.17 6.73
C GLN A 74 -16.75 13.19 7.85
N TRP A 75 -17.92 12.60 7.68
CA TRP A 75 -18.49 11.64 8.61
C TRP A 75 -17.51 10.51 8.94
N GLY A 76 -17.44 10.14 10.22
CA GLY A 76 -16.53 9.11 10.74
C GLY A 76 -15.19 9.66 11.29
N TYR A 77 -14.77 10.86 10.90
CA TYR A 77 -13.50 11.43 11.35
C TYR A 77 -13.38 11.53 12.88
N ALA A 78 -14.41 12.05 13.55
CA ALA A 78 -14.42 12.16 15.01
C ALA A 78 -14.24 10.81 15.70
N ALA A 79 -14.93 9.77 15.21
CA ALA A 79 -14.79 8.42 15.75
C ALA A 79 -13.37 7.84 15.57
N LEU A 80 -12.70 8.17 14.45
CA LEU A 80 -11.29 7.78 14.26
C LEU A 80 -10.36 8.48 15.24
N GLN A 81 -10.57 9.79 15.47
CA GLN A 81 -9.80 10.56 16.46
C GLN A 81 -10.00 10.04 17.88
N ASP A 82 -11.25 9.80 18.27
CA ASP A 82 -11.58 9.25 19.59
C ASP A 82 -10.92 7.88 19.81
N PHE A 83 -10.97 7.02 18.78
CA PHE A 83 -10.32 5.72 18.82
C PHE A 83 -8.80 5.84 18.98
N VAL A 84 -8.13 6.68 18.18
CA VAL A 84 -6.68 6.93 18.26
C VAL A 84 -6.28 7.45 19.64
N ARG A 85 -7.05 8.40 20.16
CA ARG A 85 -6.84 8.98 21.50
C ARG A 85 -7.03 7.94 22.59
N GLN A 86 -8.12 7.17 22.56
CA GLN A 86 -8.46 6.19 23.59
C GLN A 86 -7.44 5.06 23.66
N TRP A 87 -7.05 4.51 22.49
CA TRP A 87 -6.18 3.34 22.43
C TRP A 87 -4.71 3.66 22.31
N GLN A 88 -4.35 4.92 22.18
CA GLN A 88 -2.96 5.36 22.02
C GLN A 88 -2.24 4.54 20.94
N VAL A 89 -2.79 4.59 19.69
CA VAL A 89 -2.31 3.86 18.52
C VAL A 89 -2.20 4.80 17.33
N VAL A 90 -1.29 4.49 16.43
CA VAL A 90 -1.27 5.06 15.07
C VAL A 90 -2.26 4.30 14.21
N LEU A 91 -3.12 5.02 13.48
CA LEU A 91 -4.14 4.42 12.61
C LEU A 91 -3.92 4.89 11.17
N LEU A 92 -3.77 3.92 10.26
CA LEU A 92 -3.69 4.14 8.81
C LEU A 92 -5.01 3.70 8.17
N VAL A 93 -5.70 4.60 7.48
CA VAL A 93 -7.05 4.37 6.94
C VAL A 93 -7.08 4.60 5.45
N GLY A 94 -7.40 3.57 4.68
CA GLY A 94 -7.70 3.69 3.26
C GLY A 94 -9.10 4.28 3.04
N ALA A 95 -9.17 5.44 2.37
CA ALA A 95 -10.43 6.14 2.06
C ALA A 95 -10.26 7.07 0.86
N GLY A 96 -11.36 7.60 0.34
CA GLY A 96 -11.34 8.63 -0.68
C GLY A 96 -10.96 10.00 -0.13
N GLU A 97 -10.33 10.84 -0.97
CA GLU A 97 -10.21 12.27 -0.76
C GLU A 97 -10.73 13.00 -1.99
N TRP A 98 -11.49 14.06 -1.77
CA TRP A 98 -11.89 14.98 -2.82
C TRP A 98 -11.20 16.33 -2.59
N ARG A 99 -10.50 16.84 -3.61
CA ARG A 99 -9.76 18.09 -3.49
C ARG A 99 -9.73 18.84 -4.82
N ARG A 100 -10.20 20.08 -4.81
CA ARG A 100 -10.21 20.97 -5.99
C ARG A 100 -10.79 20.32 -7.23
N GLY A 101 -11.96 19.68 -7.09
CA GLY A 101 -12.66 19.00 -8.16
C GLY A 101 -12.04 17.67 -8.61
N ARG A 102 -11.06 17.14 -7.89
CA ARG A 102 -10.39 15.87 -8.19
C ARG A 102 -10.60 14.84 -7.10
N SER A 103 -10.85 13.60 -7.50
CA SER A 103 -10.97 12.44 -6.62
C SER A 103 -9.62 11.74 -6.47
N TYR A 104 -9.27 11.34 -5.26
CA TYR A 104 -8.03 10.59 -4.95
C TYR A 104 -8.35 9.35 -4.13
N ASN A 105 -7.67 8.25 -4.46
CA ASN A 105 -7.57 7.07 -3.61
C ASN A 105 -6.42 7.32 -2.63
N ALA A 106 -6.70 7.31 -1.33
CA ALA A 106 -5.74 7.79 -0.33
C ALA A 106 -5.63 6.89 0.90
N CYS A 107 -4.50 7.00 1.58
CA CYS A 107 -4.25 6.44 2.91
C CYS A 107 -3.97 7.59 3.88
N PHE A 108 -4.86 7.82 4.83
CA PHE A 108 -4.75 8.83 5.89
C PHE A 108 -4.05 8.23 7.09
N VAL A 109 -3.18 9.01 7.73
CA VAL A 109 -2.43 8.60 8.92
C VAL A 109 -2.80 9.50 10.08
N PHE A 110 -3.24 8.90 11.18
CA PHE A 110 -3.57 9.54 12.44
C PHE A 110 -2.67 9.00 13.54
N ALA A 111 -2.21 9.87 14.42
CA ALA A 111 -1.39 9.49 15.57
C ALA A 111 -1.87 10.17 16.86
N PRO A 112 -1.66 9.55 18.02
CA PRO A 112 -1.96 10.18 19.30
C PRO A 112 -0.96 11.30 19.61
N THR A 113 -1.45 12.33 20.28
CA THR A 113 -0.67 13.44 20.85
C THR A 113 -0.94 13.56 22.33
N GLN A 114 -0.21 14.45 23.04
CA GLN A 114 -0.45 14.76 24.45
C GLN A 114 -1.87 15.30 24.71
N GLY A 115 -2.47 15.98 23.72
CA GLY A 115 -3.80 16.60 23.82
C GLY A 115 -4.92 15.87 23.11
N GLY A 116 -4.65 14.72 22.46
CA GLY A 116 -5.71 14.03 21.68
C GLY A 116 -5.18 13.14 20.56
N ALA A 117 -5.67 13.37 19.36
CA ALA A 117 -5.23 12.72 18.14
C ALA A 117 -5.05 13.75 17.03
N GLU A 118 -4.01 13.57 16.21
CA GLU A 118 -3.74 14.45 15.08
C GLU A 118 -3.72 13.71 13.76
N PHE A 119 -4.02 14.43 12.69
CA PHE A 119 -3.75 14.01 11.33
C PHE A 119 -2.27 14.26 11.01
N VAL A 120 -1.52 13.19 10.84
CA VAL A 120 -0.07 13.24 10.59
C VAL A 120 0.23 13.47 9.11
N GLY A 121 -0.56 12.88 8.21
CA GLY A 121 -0.33 12.99 6.79
C GLY A 121 -1.22 12.07 5.96
N VAL A 122 -1.12 12.24 4.64
CA VAL A 122 -1.85 11.44 3.66
C VAL A 122 -0.93 11.04 2.52
N TYR A 123 -1.02 9.78 2.13
CA TYR A 123 -0.47 9.29 0.87
C TYR A 123 -1.61 9.13 -0.14
N ARG A 124 -1.46 9.70 -1.32
CA ARG A 124 -2.40 9.56 -2.45
C ARG A 124 -1.79 8.61 -3.47
N LYS A 125 -2.59 7.69 -3.95
CA LYS A 125 -2.16 6.71 -4.97
C LYS A 125 -1.60 7.44 -6.19
N ALA A 126 -0.34 7.20 -6.49
CA ALA A 126 0.36 7.86 -7.60
C ALA A 126 0.28 7.04 -8.90
N ARG A 127 0.29 5.70 -8.79
CA ARG A 127 0.12 4.80 -9.94
C ARG A 127 -1.28 4.21 -9.97
N LEU A 128 -2.08 4.73 -10.87
CA LEU A 128 -3.46 4.30 -11.08
C LEU A 128 -3.52 3.08 -12.00
N VAL A 129 -4.58 2.28 -11.85
CA VAL A 129 -4.88 1.14 -12.72
C VAL A 129 -5.49 1.66 -14.03
N PRO A 130 -4.83 1.47 -15.19
CA PRO A 130 -5.41 1.84 -16.48
C PRO A 130 -6.75 1.15 -16.71
N PHE A 131 -7.72 1.86 -17.24
CA PHE A 131 -9.12 1.42 -17.45
C PHE A 131 -9.89 1.02 -16.18
N GLY A 132 -9.19 0.91 -15.04
CA GLY A 132 -9.76 0.61 -13.72
C GLY A 132 -10.07 1.86 -12.91
N GLU A 133 -9.16 2.81 -12.88
CA GLU A 133 -9.25 4.04 -12.08
C GLU A 133 -9.23 5.30 -12.95
N TYR A 134 -8.70 5.22 -14.17
CA TYR A 134 -8.69 6.31 -15.15
C TYR A 134 -8.71 5.75 -16.57
N THR A 135 -9.10 6.59 -17.53
CA THR A 135 -9.08 6.26 -18.97
C THR A 135 -7.80 6.81 -19.58
N PRO A 136 -6.84 5.95 -20.02
CA PRO A 136 -5.62 6.41 -20.70
C PRO A 136 -5.93 7.22 -21.95
N TRP A 137 -5.04 8.19 -22.25
CA TRP A 137 -5.08 9.03 -23.47
C TRP A 137 -6.35 9.85 -23.68
N ARG A 138 -7.21 9.99 -22.67
CA ARG A 138 -8.48 10.73 -22.79
C ARG A 138 -8.26 12.18 -23.26
N GLU A 139 -7.24 12.85 -22.69
CA GLU A 139 -6.92 14.23 -23.06
C GLU A 139 -6.17 14.33 -24.38
N GLN A 140 -5.29 13.35 -24.70
CA GLN A 140 -4.46 13.34 -25.90
C GLN A 140 -5.23 12.88 -27.13
N LEU A 141 -6.18 11.97 -26.98
CA LEU A 141 -6.98 11.36 -28.05
C LEU A 141 -8.49 11.43 -27.75
N PRO A 142 -9.10 12.63 -27.75
CA PRO A 142 -10.51 12.80 -27.35
C PRO A 142 -11.50 12.01 -28.25
N TRP A 143 -11.12 11.76 -29.51
CA TRP A 143 -11.92 10.97 -30.43
C TRP A 143 -11.95 9.48 -30.05
N LEU A 144 -10.84 8.93 -29.53
CA LEU A 144 -10.75 7.56 -29.03
C LEU A 144 -11.49 7.42 -27.70
N ALA A 145 -11.44 8.44 -26.87
CA ALA A 145 -12.11 8.44 -25.57
C ALA A 145 -13.63 8.23 -25.67
N ARG A 146 -14.25 8.59 -26.80
CA ARG A 146 -15.68 8.34 -27.06
C ARG A 146 -16.04 6.85 -27.14
N TRP A 147 -15.09 6.00 -27.52
CA TRP A 147 -15.26 4.55 -27.65
C TRP A 147 -14.88 3.78 -26.37
N LEU A 148 -14.23 4.47 -25.43
CA LEU A 148 -13.82 3.88 -24.18
C LEU A 148 -14.90 4.08 -23.09
N PRO A 149 -15.02 3.17 -22.10
CA PRO A 149 -15.96 3.31 -21.01
C PRO A 149 -15.78 4.66 -20.31
N GLN A 150 -16.79 5.49 -20.33
CA GLN A 150 -16.77 6.76 -19.62
C GLN A 150 -17.04 6.49 -18.15
N ARG A 151 -16.12 6.91 -17.28
CA ARG A 151 -16.29 6.85 -15.84
C ARG A 151 -16.52 8.26 -15.31
N PRO A 152 -17.66 8.53 -14.67
CA PRO A 152 -17.93 9.83 -14.08
C PRO A 152 -16.95 10.18 -12.95
N ASP A 153 -16.42 9.15 -12.27
CA ASP A 153 -15.59 9.29 -11.05
C ASP A 153 -14.14 8.81 -11.29
N GLU A 154 -13.46 9.41 -12.29
CA GLU A 154 -12.03 9.10 -12.50
C GLU A 154 -11.19 9.53 -11.30
N THR A 155 -10.32 8.63 -10.87
CA THR A 155 -9.34 8.92 -9.83
C THR A 155 -8.16 9.70 -10.42
N SER A 156 -7.70 10.72 -9.70
CA SER A 156 -6.51 11.49 -10.08
C SER A 156 -5.25 10.90 -9.43
N PRO A 157 -4.10 10.92 -10.12
CA PRO A 157 -2.84 10.49 -9.51
C PRO A 157 -2.39 11.45 -8.43
N GLY A 158 -1.79 10.91 -7.38
CA GLY A 158 -1.16 11.69 -6.31
C GLY A 158 0.16 12.31 -6.76
N ASP A 159 0.49 13.44 -6.17
CA ASP A 159 1.63 14.26 -6.57
C ASP A 159 2.97 13.82 -5.95
N LEU A 160 2.94 13.05 -4.85
CA LEU A 160 4.11 12.84 -4.01
C LEU A 160 4.35 11.38 -3.67
N LEU A 161 5.50 10.87 -4.07
CA LEU A 161 6.05 9.60 -3.62
C LEU A 161 6.80 9.81 -2.29
N THR A 162 6.07 10.02 -1.19
CA THR A 162 6.69 10.35 0.09
C THR A 162 6.24 9.43 1.20
N ALA A 163 7.20 9.00 2.02
CA ALA A 163 6.92 8.33 3.27
C ALA A 163 6.29 9.31 4.28
N VAL A 164 5.40 8.78 5.11
CA VAL A 164 4.78 9.54 6.20
C VAL A 164 5.62 9.39 7.47
N PRO A 165 6.21 10.48 7.99
CA PRO A 165 6.92 10.44 9.27
C PRO A 165 5.92 10.32 10.42
N ILE A 166 6.24 9.47 11.40
CA ILE A 166 5.41 9.18 12.56
C ILE A 166 6.26 9.25 13.81
N SER A 167 5.80 9.97 14.82
CA SER A 167 6.57 10.21 16.04
C SER A 167 6.19 9.29 17.19
N PHE A 168 5.04 8.63 17.14
CA PHE A 168 4.52 7.75 18.19
C PHE A 168 4.50 6.27 17.77
N PRO A 169 4.72 5.29 18.67
CA PRO A 169 5.23 5.39 20.05
C PRO A 169 6.73 5.70 20.07
N ARG A 170 7.35 5.67 18.93
CA ARG A 170 8.74 6.07 18.64
C ARG A 170 8.80 6.67 17.24
N ARG A 171 9.85 7.41 16.96
CA ARG A 171 10.05 8.02 15.64
C ARG A 171 10.37 6.96 14.59
N PHE A 172 9.56 6.87 13.54
CA PHE A 172 9.77 6.06 12.35
C PHE A 172 9.09 6.69 11.14
N ALA A 173 9.31 6.15 9.94
CA ALA A 173 8.53 6.54 8.77
C ALA A 173 7.94 5.29 8.10
N ALA A 174 6.71 5.41 7.61
CA ALA A 174 6.02 4.41 6.83
C ALA A 174 6.03 4.81 5.34
N ALA A 175 6.57 3.96 4.49
CA ALA A 175 6.31 4.01 3.06
C ALA A 175 4.98 3.32 2.80
N ILE A 176 4.09 3.97 2.06
CA ILE A 176 2.75 3.45 1.78
C ILE A 176 2.64 3.21 0.28
N ALA A 177 2.23 2.01 -0.12
CA ALA A 177 1.88 1.65 -1.48
C ALA A 177 0.42 1.19 -1.53
N ILE A 178 -0.35 1.67 -2.51
CA ILE A 178 -1.77 1.33 -2.64
C ILE A 178 -1.95 0.37 -3.81
N CYS A 179 -2.33 -0.88 -3.50
CA CYS A 179 -2.75 -1.93 -4.44
C CYS A 179 -1.74 -2.16 -5.57
N PHE A 180 -2.11 -1.79 -6.80
CA PHE A 180 -1.34 -1.92 -8.03
C PHE A 180 0.09 -1.40 -7.95
N GLU A 181 0.35 -0.38 -7.14
CA GLU A 181 1.68 0.20 -6.93
C GLU A 181 2.69 -0.81 -6.43
N SER A 182 2.26 -1.76 -5.61
CA SER A 182 3.13 -2.81 -5.05
C SER A 182 3.72 -3.75 -6.11
N LEU A 183 3.10 -3.83 -7.30
CA LEU A 183 3.59 -4.63 -8.43
C LEU A 183 4.88 -4.07 -9.04
N PHE A 184 5.15 -2.78 -8.87
CA PHE A 184 6.28 -2.08 -9.49
C PHE A 184 7.46 -1.93 -8.53
N PRO A 185 8.54 -2.73 -8.68
CA PRO A 185 9.72 -2.65 -7.82
C PRO A 185 10.33 -1.25 -7.78
N PHE A 186 10.44 -0.60 -8.94
CA PHE A 186 10.98 0.75 -9.06
C PHE A 186 10.15 1.77 -8.25
N HIS A 187 8.82 1.70 -8.33
CA HIS A 187 7.93 2.58 -7.57
C HIS A 187 8.10 2.40 -6.06
N VAL A 188 8.09 1.14 -5.57
CA VAL A 188 8.33 0.85 -4.15
C VAL A 188 9.72 1.31 -3.72
N ARG A 189 10.73 1.15 -4.58
CA ARG A 189 12.07 1.66 -4.33
C ARG A 189 12.07 3.18 -4.16
N GLN A 190 11.34 3.93 -4.99
CA GLN A 190 11.20 5.38 -4.88
C GLN A 190 10.52 5.79 -3.56
N LEU A 191 9.43 5.10 -3.15
CA LEU A 191 8.77 5.35 -1.87
C LEU A 191 9.68 5.16 -0.65
N LEU A 192 10.65 4.26 -0.76
CA LEU A 192 11.60 3.93 0.31
C LEU A 192 12.89 4.78 0.24
N TYR A 193 13.10 5.51 -0.84
CA TYR A 193 14.27 6.34 -1.04
C TYR A 193 13.87 7.82 -1.15
N SER A 194 14.11 8.57 -0.07
CA SER A 194 14.03 10.02 -0.09
C SER A 194 15.33 10.57 0.48
N PRO A 195 16.18 11.25 -0.34
CA PRO A 195 17.44 11.79 0.13
C PRO A 195 17.22 12.83 1.24
N ASP A 196 16.12 13.57 1.21
CA ASP A 196 15.86 14.71 2.08
C ASP A 196 14.91 14.41 3.25
N ARG A 197 14.51 13.16 3.45
CA ARG A 197 13.49 12.77 4.44
C ARG A 197 13.92 11.56 5.26
N GLN A 198 13.22 11.35 6.38
CA GLN A 198 13.45 10.19 7.22
C GLN A 198 13.27 8.88 6.42
N THR A 199 14.32 8.07 6.35
CA THR A 199 14.30 6.78 5.64
C THR A 199 13.20 5.87 6.22
N PRO A 200 12.25 5.40 5.41
CA PRO A 200 11.19 4.53 5.88
C PRO A 200 11.72 3.22 6.44
N SER A 201 11.17 2.80 7.57
CA SER A 201 11.53 1.54 8.24
C SER A 201 10.44 0.47 8.18
N LEU A 202 9.23 0.86 7.77
CA LEU A 202 8.08 -0.02 7.56
C LEU A 202 7.52 0.24 6.16
N LEU A 203 7.23 -0.82 5.42
CA LEU A 203 6.45 -0.77 4.18
C LEU A 203 5.02 -1.21 4.49
N VAL A 204 4.07 -0.33 4.21
CA VAL A 204 2.65 -0.59 4.33
C VAL A 204 2.07 -0.76 2.92
N ILE A 205 1.36 -1.85 2.68
CA ILE A 205 0.64 -2.09 1.43
C ILE A 205 -0.84 -2.22 1.78
N ILE A 206 -1.64 -1.29 1.33
CA ILE A 206 -3.09 -1.40 1.44
C ILE A 206 -3.69 -1.75 0.09
N THR A 207 -4.68 -2.65 0.06
CA THR A 207 -5.22 -3.14 -1.20
C THR A 207 -6.70 -3.52 -1.09
N ASN A 208 -7.36 -3.50 -2.24
CA ASN A 208 -8.67 -4.08 -2.43
C ASN A 208 -8.62 -5.14 -3.52
N ASP A 209 -8.47 -6.39 -3.12
CA ASP A 209 -8.34 -7.53 -4.05
C ASP A 209 -9.71 -8.07 -4.54
N ASP A 210 -10.82 -7.47 -4.13
CA ASP A 210 -12.17 -7.89 -4.48
C ASP A 210 -12.45 -7.86 -6.00
N TRP A 211 -11.67 -7.02 -6.72
CA TRP A 211 -11.68 -6.94 -8.18
C TRP A 211 -11.33 -8.25 -8.88
N PHE A 212 -10.55 -9.10 -8.23
CA PHE A 212 -10.06 -10.35 -8.80
C PHE A 212 -11.03 -11.52 -8.61
N GLY A 213 -12.06 -11.36 -7.76
CA GLY A 213 -12.98 -12.45 -7.40
C GLY A 213 -12.26 -13.64 -6.77
N ASP A 214 -12.91 -14.80 -6.79
CA ASP A 214 -12.35 -16.05 -6.28
C ASP A 214 -11.43 -16.70 -7.33
N THR A 215 -10.22 -16.17 -7.44
CA THR A 215 -9.17 -16.60 -8.39
C THR A 215 -7.82 -16.74 -7.68
N LEU A 216 -6.78 -17.14 -8.42
CA LEU A 216 -5.41 -17.14 -7.90
C LEU A 216 -4.79 -15.73 -7.83
N ALA A 217 -5.39 -14.72 -8.44
CA ALA A 217 -4.81 -13.38 -8.51
C ALA A 217 -4.58 -12.72 -7.13
N PRO A 218 -5.48 -12.79 -6.13
CA PRO A 218 -5.20 -12.30 -4.78
C PRO A 218 -3.98 -12.95 -4.14
N TYR A 219 -3.76 -14.24 -4.37
CA TYR A 219 -2.60 -14.97 -3.84
C TYR A 219 -1.30 -14.53 -4.53
N HIS A 220 -1.32 -14.36 -5.86
CA HIS A 220 -0.16 -13.81 -6.58
C HIS A 220 0.16 -12.40 -6.14
N HIS A 221 -0.85 -11.56 -6.00
CA HIS A 221 -0.69 -10.19 -5.52
C HIS A 221 -0.12 -10.15 -4.08
N ALA A 222 -0.54 -11.07 -3.21
CA ALA A 222 0.04 -11.20 -1.87
C ALA A 222 1.51 -11.64 -1.88
N ARG A 223 1.89 -12.56 -2.79
CA ARG A 223 3.29 -13.01 -2.95
C ARG A 223 4.22 -11.88 -3.36
N VAL A 224 3.74 -10.91 -4.13
CA VAL A 224 4.52 -9.72 -4.47
C VAL A 224 4.96 -8.96 -3.22
N ALA A 225 4.13 -8.87 -2.17
CA ALA A 225 4.52 -8.23 -0.92
C ALA A 225 5.74 -8.90 -0.25
N LEU A 226 5.88 -10.23 -0.40
CA LEU A 226 7.05 -10.97 0.09
C LEU A 226 8.32 -10.58 -0.67
N LEU A 227 8.22 -10.43 -2.00
CA LEU A 227 9.31 -9.94 -2.83
C LEU A 227 9.71 -8.51 -2.41
N ARG A 228 8.72 -7.62 -2.22
CA ARG A 228 8.98 -6.25 -1.74
C ARG A 228 9.69 -6.24 -0.38
N ALA A 229 9.35 -7.16 0.53
CA ALA A 229 10.02 -7.27 1.82
C ALA A 229 11.51 -7.62 1.65
N VAL A 230 11.83 -8.60 0.81
CA VAL A 230 13.21 -9.05 0.54
C VAL A 230 14.01 -7.99 -0.18
N GLU A 231 13.48 -7.43 -1.25
CA GLU A 231 14.14 -6.39 -2.07
C GLU A 231 14.45 -5.14 -1.27
N SER A 232 13.51 -4.70 -0.44
CA SER A 232 13.68 -3.50 0.37
C SER A 232 14.40 -3.74 1.69
N ARG A 233 14.46 -4.98 2.16
CA ARG A 233 14.85 -5.36 3.53
C ARG A 233 14.05 -4.60 4.59
N ARG A 234 12.76 -4.43 4.34
CA ARG A 234 11.79 -3.85 5.27
C ARG A 234 10.78 -4.90 5.69
N SER A 235 10.26 -4.75 6.91
CA SER A 235 9.04 -5.44 7.29
C SER A 235 7.89 -4.91 6.44
N VAL A 236 6.95 -5.79 6.07
CA VAL A 236 5.77 -5.41 5.31
C VAL A 236 4.51 -5.70 6.13
N ALA A 237 3.64 -4.71 6.20
CA ALA A 237 2.26 -4.83 6.67
C ALA A 237 1.34 -4.70 5.46
N ARG A 238 0.85 -5.83 4.93
CA ARG A 238 -0.12 -5.85 3.84
C ARG A 238 -1.52 -6.06 4.39
N CYS A 239 -2.40 -5.10 4.15
CA CYS A 239 -3.80 -5.13 4.53
C CYS A 239 -4.69 -5.17 3.28
N ALA A 240 -5.44 -6.26 3.11
CA ALA A 240 -6.41 -6.43 2.05
C ALA A 240 -7.84 -6.25 2.58
N GLY A 241 -8.77 -5.79 1.74
CA GLY A 241 -10.19 -5.67 2.11
C GLY A 241 -10.86 -7.03 2.31
N THR A 242 -10.77 -7.87 1.29
CA THR A 242 -11.34 -9.24 1.23
C THR A 242 -10.28 -10.28 0.86
N GLY A 243 -9.13 -9.83 0.35
CA GLY A 243 -8.04 -10.66 -0.17
C GLY A 243 -7.17 -11.29 0.89
N ILE A 244 -5.86 -11.36 0.62
CA ILE A 244 -4.88 -11.96 1.51
C ILE A 244 -4.15 -10.87 2.27
N SER A 245 -4.34 -10.77 3.58
CA SER A 245 -3.57 -9.89 4.46
C SER A 245 -2.40 -10.66 5.08
N LEU A 246 -1.29 -9.98 5.31
CA LEU A 246 -0.11 -10.59 5.91
C LEU A 246 0.83 -9.59 6.60
N LEU A 247 1.57 -10.08 7.59
CA LEU A 247 2.66 -9.38 8.28
C LEU A 247 3.95 -10.17 8.07
N THR A 248 5.01 -9.53 7.56
CA THR A 248 6.26 -10.21 7.22
C THR A 248 7.49 -9.56 7.81
N LEU A 249 8.50 -10.40 8.03
CA LEU A 249 9.87 -9.96 8.30
C LEU A 249 10.55 -9.42 7.01
N PRO A 250 11.65 -8.67 7.16
CA PRO A 250 12.49 -8.21 6.04
C PRO A 250 13.12 -9.34 5.20
N THR A 251 12.96 -10.58 5.60
CA THR A 251 13.40 -11.79 4.89
C THR A 251 12.33 -12.38 3.99
N GLY A 252 11.12 -11.80 3.97
CA GLY A 252 9.95 -12.38 3.31
C GLY A 252 9.26 -13.47 4.14
N ARG A 253 9.78 -13.84 5.33
CA ARG A 253 9.11 -14.79 6.21
C ARG A 253 7.80 -14.18 6.72
N VAL A 254 6.70 -14.88 6.48
CA VAL A 254 5.38 -14.53 6.99
C VAL A 254 5.31 -14.87 8.48
N LEU A 255 4.86 -13.92 9.29
CA LEU A 255 4.60 -14.10 10.72
C LEU A 255 3.13 -14.41 10.97
N GLU A 256 2.26 -13.66 10.31
CA GLU A 256 0.80 -13.77 10.40
C GLU A 256 0.20 -13.60 9.01
N TRP A 257 -0.90 -14.30 8.74
CA TRP A 257 -1.66 -14.14 7.50
C TRP A 257 -3.14 -14.46 7.67
N ALA A 258 -3.97 -13.84 6.86
CA ALA A 258 -5.40 -14.12 6.74
C ALA A 258 -5.73 -14.43 5.28
N GLY A 259 -6.50 -15.49 5.08
CA GLY A 259 -6.95 -15.93 3.77
C GLY A 259 -8.07 -15.06 3.18
N TRP A 260 -8.50 -15.46 1.99
CA TRP A 260 -9.61 -14.86 1.26
C TRP A 260 -10.89 -14.83 2.09
N GLN A 261 -11.60 -13.70 2.04
CA GLN A 261 -12.90 -13.48 2.70
C GLN A 261 -12.92 -13.75 4.22
N LYS A 262 -11.80 -13.63 4.90
CA LYS A 262 -11.76 -13.70 6.36
C LYS A 262 -11.94 -12.31 6.96
N ARG A 263 -12.73 -12.23 8.04
CA ARG A 263 -12.88 -11.01 8.85
C ARG A 263 -12.04 -11.17 10.11
N THR A 264 -10.95 -10.41 10.21
CA THR A 264 -9.98 -10.59 11.30
C THR A 264 -9.03 -9.42 11.46
N ALA A 265 -8.31 -9.41 12.59
CA ALA A 265 -7.15 -8.57 12.83
C ALA A 265 -5.92 -9.45 13.08
N LEU A 266 -4.88 -9.29 12.27
CA LEU A 266 -3.58 -9.92 12.45
C LEU A 266 -2.69 -8.98 13.27
N VAL A 267 -1.89 -9.51 14.20
CA VAL A 267 -0.99 -8.70 15.05
C VAL A 267 0.36 -9.39 15.14
N ALA A 268 1.42 -8.68 14.80
CA ALA A 268 2.79 -9.18 14.95
C ALA A 268 3.78 -8.08 15.37
N SER A 269 4.88 -8.48 15.98
CA SER A 269 6.01 -7.61 16.31
C SER A 269 6.98 -7.56 15.12
N LEU A 270 7.10 -6.41 14.50
CA LEU A 270 7.88 -6.18 13.28
C LEU A 270 9.15 -5.38 13.58
N PRO A 271 10.33 -5.83 13.09
CA PRO A 271 11.57 -5.06 13.21
C PRO A 271 11.54 -3.83 12.29
N LEU A 272 11.86 -2.67 12.82
CA LEU A 272 12.01 -1.42 12.09
C LEU A 272 13.45 -1.27 11.60
N ARG A 273 13.66 -1.36 10.29
CA ARG A 273 14.99 -1.28 9.67
C ARG A 273 15.03 -0.17 8.64
N THR A 274 16.14 0.57 8.64
CA THR A 274 16.39 1.68 7.69
C THR A 274 17.55 1.40 6.73
N LYS A 275 18.41 0.41 7.07
CA LYS A 275 19.59 0.11 6.24
C LYS A 275 19.17 -0.35 4.83
N PRO A 276 19.67 0.29 3.75
CA PRO A 276 19.28 -0.06 2.40
C PRO A 276 19.76 -1.45 2.00
N SER A 277 19.03 -2.11 1.12
CA SER A 277 19.43 -3.37 0.48
C SER A 277 20.38 -3.11 -0.70
N PRO A 278 21.10 -4.13 -1.22
CA PRO A 278 21.81 -4.00 -2.49
C PRO A 278 20.89 -3.57 -3.64
N TYR A 279 19.72 -4.20 -3.76
CA TYR A 279 18.73 -3.82 -4.78
C TYR A 279 18.30 -2.34 -4.65
N HIS A 280 18.14 -1.86 -3.42
CA HIS A 280 17.80 -0.45 -3.18
C HIS A 280 18.84 0.52 -3.75
N ARG A 281 20.12 0.13 -3.74
CA ARG A 281 21.23 0.95 -4.25
C ARG A 281 21.31 0.94 -5.78
N VAL A 282 21.25 -0.24 -6.40
CA VAL A 282 21.53 -0.43 -7.83
C VAL A 282 20.30 -0.63 -8.70
N GLY A 283 19.14 -1.01 -8.10
CA GLY A 283 17.90 -1.32 -8.82
C GLY A 283 18.10 -2.47 -9.82
N ASP A 284 17.48 -2.33 -10.98
CA ASP A 284 17.49 -3.32 -12.06
C ASP A 284 18.73 -3.19 -12.98
N LEU A 285 19.59 -2.19 -12.75
CA LEU A 285 20.74 -1.90 -13.60
C LEU A 285 21.62 -3.13 -13.89
N PRO A 286 21.99 -3.99 -12.92
CA PRO A 286 22.79 -5.17 -13.20
C PRO A 286 22.12 -6.14 -14.19
N PHE A 287 20.81 -6.32 -14.10
CA PHE A 287 20.05 -7.18 -15.01
C PHE A 287 20.00 -6.59 -16.41
N VAL A 288 19.81 -5.28 -16.54
CA VAL A 288 19.83 -4.58 -17.83
C VAL A 288 21.20 -4.71 -18.49
N VAL A 289 22.29 -4.51 -17.73
CA VAL A 289 23.66 -4.66 -18.24
C VAL A 289 23.91 -6.09 -18.73
N ILE A 290 23.55 -7.10 -17.92
CA ILE A 290 23.71 -8.51 -18.30
C ILE A 290 22.91 -8.83 -19.57
N ALA A 291 21.66 -8.37 -19.65
CA ALA A 291 20.82 -8.58 -20.84
C ALA A 291 21.45 -7.97 -22.09
N LEU A 292 21.94 -6.73 -22.01
CA LEU A 292 22.62 -6.07 -23.13
C LEU A 292 23.90 -6.79 -23.56
N LEU A 293 24.69 -7.28 -22.58
CA LEU A 293 25.89 -8.07 -22.88
C LEU A 293 25.56 -9.39 -23.59
N LEU A 294 24.51 -10.09 -23.15
CA LEU A 294 24.05 -11.34 -23.77
C LEU A 294 23.54 -11.10 -25.21
N VAL A 295 22.77 -10.03 -25.43
CA VAL A 295 22.29 -9.66 -26.77
C VAL A 295 23.48 -9.30 -27.66
N GLY A 296 24.42 -8.49 -27.18
CA GLY A 296 25.62 -8.11 -27.92
C GLY A 296 26.51 -9.33 -28.26
N TRP A 297 26.68 -10.24 -27.30
CA TRP A 297 27.40 -11.49 -27.51
C TRP A 297 26.72 -12.39 -28.56
N GLY A 298 25.39 -12.57 -28.47
CA GLY A 298 24.61 -13.36 -29.42
C GLY A 298 24.69 -12.79 -30.85
N TRP A 299 24.62 -11.45 -30.97
CA TRP A 299 24.75 -10.78 -32.28
C TRP A 299 26.13 -10.93 -32.89
N ALA A 300 27.21 -10.81 -32.07
CA ALA A 300 28.59 -10.99 -32.52
C ALA A 300 28.86 -12.42 -33.01
N HIS A 301 28.32 -13.43 -32.34
CA HIS A 301 28.50 -14.85 -32.67
C HIS A 301 27.58 -15.31 -33.80
N GLY A 302 26.35 -14.76 -33.93
CA GLY A 302 25.46 -15.05 -35.05
C GLY A 302 26.05 -14.64 -36.40
N LYS A 303 26.68 -13.47 -36.48
CA LYS A 303 27.35 -13.03 -37.72
C LYS A 303 28.60 -13.89 -38.07
N GLY A 304 29.21 -14.57 -37.12
CA GLY A 304 30.36 -15.46 -37.35
C GLY A 304 29.95 -16.78 -38.02
N GLN A 305 28.74 -17.27 -37.84
CA GLN A 305 28.25 -18.50 -38.45
C GLN A 305 27.78 -18.28 -39.91
N GLU A 306 27.17 -17.15 -40.23
CA GLU A 306 26.79 -16.82 -41.61
C GLU A 306 28.02 -16.68 -42.52
N ARG A 307 29.15 -16.18 -42.01
CA ARG A 307 30.39 -16.08 -42.77
C ARG A 307 31.13 -17.42 -43.00
N ARG A 308 30.82 -18.47 -42.22
CA ARG A 308 31.41 -19.80 -42.36
C ARG A 308 30.60 -20.78 -43.20
N GLY A 309 29.34 -20.43 -43.51
CA GLY A 309 28.46 -21.25 -44.38
C GLY A 309 28.52 -20.94 -45.87
N ILE A 310 29.40 -20.00 -46.32
CA ILE A 310 29.62 -19.67 -47.72
C ILE A 310 31.12 -19.98 -48.03
N LYS A 311 31.44 -21.24 -48.13
CA LYS A 311 32.65 -21.76 -48.79
C LYS A 311 32.31 -23.11 -49.41
#